data_24c499c630211c448c1fcdcfee8e3e9d
#
_entry.id   24c499c630211c448c1fcdcfee8e3e9d
#
_cell.length_a   1.000
_cell.length_b   1.000
_cell.length_c   1.000
_cell.angle_alpha   90.00
_cell.angle_beta   90.00
_cell.angle_gamma   90.00
#
_symmetry.space_group_name_H-M   'P 1'
#
loop_
_entity.id
_entity.type
_entity.pdbx_description
1 polymer ?
#
loop_
_entity_poly.entity_id
_entity_poly.type
_entity_poly.pdbx_seq_one_letter_code
_entity_poly.pdbx_strand_id
1 'polypeptide(L)'
;MKKRVTGLGGFFFKTKDPDKIKAWYAKHLGLNTDSYGCTFWWKDNEGKDCSTQWSPMKVDTTYFKPSSSPFMMNFRVENLEELLKVLAQEGITVVGEMETYDYGKFGWILDPDGNKIELWEPLDESLL
;
A
#
# COMPACT_ATOMS: atom_id res chain seq x y z
N MET A 1 20.70 4.57 5.54
CA MET A 1 19.87 3.36 5.58
C MET A 1 20.29 2.42 4.46
N LYS A 2 20.60 1.19 4.79
CA LYS A 2 21.02 0.20 3.79
C LYS A 2 19.82 -0.43 3.07
N LYS A 3 18.73 -0.67 3.78
CA LYS A 3 17.55 -1.34 3.25
C LYS A 3 16.33 -0.46 3.50
N ARG A 4 15.60 -0.17 2.44
CA ARG A 4 14.43 0.71 2.51
C ARG A 4 13.16 -0.10 2.25
N VAL A 5 12.90 -0.46 1.01
CA VAL A 5 11.75 -1.29 0.65
C VAL A 5 12.06 -2.76 0.88
N THR A 6 11.17 -3.46 1.57
CA THR A 6 11.31 -4.88 1.88
C THR A 6 10.36 -5.77 1.06
N GLY A 7 9.41 -5.18 0.37
CA GLY A 7 8.48 -5.91 -0.48
C GLY A 7 7.31 -5.05 -0.92
N LEU A 8 6.46 -5.61 -1.77
CA LEU A 8 5.23 -4.97 -2.20
C LEU A 8 4.18 -5.13 -1.10
N GLY A 9 3.67 -4.01 -0.60
CA GLY A 9 2.64 -4.01 0.45
C GLY A 9 1.23 -3.98 -0.08
N GLY A 10 1.04 -3.44 -1.29
CA GLY A 10 -0.29 -3.39 -1.86
C GLY A 10 -0.35 -2.72 -3.22
N PHE A 11 -1.45 -3.00 -3.90
CA PHE A 11 -1.82 -2.34 -5.14
C PHE A 11 -3.27 -1.88 -5.03
N PHE A 12 -3.45 -0.56 -5.07
CA PHE A 12 -4.75 0.08 -4.98
C PHE A 12 -5.08 0.68 -6.34
N PHE A 13 -6.32 0.51 -6.79
CA PHE A 13 -6.70 1.02 -8.11
C PHE A 13 -8.15 1.45 -8.11
N LYS A 14 -8.45 2.40 -9.00
CA LYS A 14 -9.81 2.94 -9.15
C LYS A 14 -10.64 2.07 -10.07
N THR A 15 -11.90 1.89 -9.70
CA THR A 15 -12.89 1.18 -10.51
C THR A 15 -14.25 1.82 -10.32
N LYS A 16 -15.11 1.72 -11.34
CA LYS A 16 -16.47 2.25 -11.28
C LYS A 16 -17.34 1.50 -10.28
N ASP A 17 -17.08 0.21 -10.11
CA ASP A 17 -17.88 -0.66 -9.23
C ASP A 17 -16.97 -1.67 -8.53
N PRO A 18 -16.45 -1.32 -7.33
CA PRO A 18 -15.57 -2.21 -6.58
C PRO A 18 -16.17 -3.58 -6.27
N ASP A 19 -17.46 -3.64 -5.95
CA ASP A 19 -18.11 -4.93 -5.62
C ASP A 19 -18.18 -5.82 -6.84
N LYS A 20 -18.50 -5.25 -7.99
CA LYS A 20 -18.56 -6.00 -9.25
C LYS A 20 -17.20 -6.52 -9.66
N ILE A 21 -16.16 -5.70 -9.53
CA ILE A 21 -14.80 -6.11 -9.90
C ILE A 21 -14.28 -7.20 -8.95
N LYS A 22 -14.56 -7.08 -7.66
CA LYS A 22 -14.18 -8.12 -6.69
C LYS A 22 -14.87 -9.44 -6.99
N ALA A 23 -16.16 -9.41 -7.31
CA ALA A 23 -16.91 -10.61 -7.67
C ALA A 23 -16.35 -11.28 -8.93
N TRP A 24 -15.96 -10.48 -9.92
CA TRP A 24 -15.36 -11.00 -11.14
C TRP A 24 -14.04 -11.73 -10.86
N TYR A 25 -13.15 -11.11 -10.09
CA TYR A 25 -11.85 -11.68 -9.75
C TYR A 25 -12.00 -12.93 -8.87
N ALA A 26 -12.96 -12.93 -7.94
CA ALA A 26 -13.25 -14.10 -7.12
C ALA A 26 -13.73 -15.27 -7.98
N LYS A 27 -14.67 -15.00 -8.89
CA LYS A 27 -15.28 -16.04 -9.74
C LYS A 27 -14.30 -16.61 -10.76
N HIS A 28 -13.55 -15.74 -11.44
CA HIS A 28 -12.75 -16.17 -12.60
C HIS A 28 -11.28 -16.46 -12.25
N LEU A 29 -10.74 -15.81 -11.24
CA LEU A 29 -9.33 -15.99 -10.83
C LEU A 29 -9.19 -16.61 -9.44
N GLY A 30 -10.29 -16.87 -8.76
CA GLY A 30 -10.25 -17.55 -7.45
C GLY A 30 -9.71 -16.70 -6.30
N LEU A 31 -9.71 -15.38 -6.44
CA LEU A 31 -9.29 -14.52 -5.33
C LEU A 31 -10.24 -14.64 -4.15
N ASN A 32 -9.68 -14.80 -2.96
CA ASN A 32 -10.47 -14.82 -1.72
C ASN A 32 -10.71 -13.38 -1.25
N THR A 33 -11.79 -12.77 -1.74
CA THR A 33 -12.07 -11.35 -1.51
C THR A 33 -12.92 -11.14 -0.25
N ASP A 34 -12.70 -9.98 0.37
CA ASP A 34 -13.50 -9.47 1.49
C ASP A 34 -14.01 -8.05 1.16
N SER A 35 -14.46 -7.30 2.17
CA SER A 35 -14.99 -5.94 1.95
C SER A 35 -13.92 -4.96 1.46
N TYR A 36 -12.64 -5.24 1.69
CA TYR A 36 -11.54 -4.34 1.31
C TYR A 36 -10.82 -4.76 0.03
N GLY A 37 -10.88 -6.04 -0.33
CA GLY A 37 -10.18 -6.58 -1.49
C GLY A 37 -9.70 -7.99 -1.27
N CYS A 38 -8.40 -8.22 -1.42
CA CYS A 38 -7.80 -9.54 -1.21
C CYS A 38 -6.44 -9.39 -0.53
N THR A 39 -6.18 -10.21 0.46
CA THR A 39 -4.88 -10.27 1.14
C THR A 39 -4.11 -11.49 0.65
N PHE A 40 -2.91 -11.25 0.11
CA PHE A 40 -1.99 -12.31 -0.28
C PHE A 40 -0.95 -12.48 0.81
N TRP A 41 -0.84 -13.67 1.39
CA TRP A 41 0.15 -14.00 2.41
C TRP A 41 1.37 -14.65 1.79
N TRP A 42 2.55 -14.25 2.26
CA TRP A 42 3.82 -14.81 1.83
C TRP A 42 4.82 -14.74 2.98
N LYS A 43 5.98 -15.39 2.82
CA LYS A 43 7.02 -15.37 3.84
C LYS A 43 8.25 -14.64 3.32
N ASP A 44 8.88 -13.86 4.19
CA ASP A 44 10.15 -13.23 3.86
C ASP A 44 11.30 -14.25 4.01
N ASN A 45 12.54 -13.79 3.79
CA ASN A 45 13.72 -14.65 3.86
C ASN A 45 14.00 -15.21 5.25
N GLU A 46 13.39 -14.65 6.28
CA GLU A 46 13.51 -15.11 7.67
C GLU A 46 12.34 -16.00 8.07
N GLY A 47 11.43 -16.31 7.16
CA GLY A 47 10.25 -17.13 7.42
C GLY A 47 9.11 -16.40 8.10
N LYS A 48 9.18 -15.07 8.19
CA LYS A 48 8.15 -14.26 8.82
C LYS A 48 6.97 -14.08 7.86
N ASP A 49 5.74 -14.18 8.38
CA ASP A 49 4.53 -13.95 7.61
C ASP A 49 4.40 -12.48 7.22
N CYS A 50 4.21 -12.26 5.94
CA CYS A 50 4.02 -10.94 5.35
C CYS A 50 2.76 -10.93 4.50
N SER A 51 2.20 -9.76 4.27
CA SER A 51 0.99 -9.61 3.46
C SER A 51 1.16 -8.57 2.37
N THR A 52 0.44 -8.78 1.28
CA THR A 52 0.28 -7.83 0.19
C THR A 52 -1.20 -7.66 -0.07
N GLN A 53 -1.67 -6.42 -0.11
CA GLN A 53 -3.08 -6.09 -0.29
C GLN A 53 -3.38 -5.77 -1.76
N TRP A 54 -4.45 -6.34 -2.28
CA TRP A 54 -5.03 -5.98 -3.57
C TRP A 54 -6.37 -5.33 -3.29
N SER A 55 -6.56 -4.06 -3.67
CA SER A 55 -7.70 -3.30 -3.19
C SER A 55 -8.29 -2.39 -4.27
N PRO A 56 -9.45 -2.75 -4.82
CA PRO A 56 -10.18 -1.84 -5.71
C PRO A 56 -10.91 -0.77 -4.89
N MET A 57 -10.83 0.47 -5.36
CA MET A 57 -11.44 1.62 -4.72
C MET A 57 -12.34 2.35 -5.71
N LYS A 58 -13.32 3.10 -5.19
CA LYS A 58 -14.23 3.86 -6.06
C LYS A 58 -13.47 4.89 -6.88
N VAL A 59 -13.93 5.12 -8.11
CA VAL A 59 -13.27 6.02 -9.05
C VAL A 59 -13.21 7.48 -8.53
N ASP A 60 -14.11 7.87 -7.63
CA ASP A 60 -14.15 9.20 -7.03
C ASP A 60 -13.35 9.32 -5.73
N THR A 61 -12.61 8.27 -5.34
CA THR A 61 -11.78 8.34 -4.13
C THR A 61 -10.79 9.49 -4.22
N THR A 62 -10.58 10.16 -3.09
CA THR A 62 -9.58 11.23 -2.96
C THR A 62 -8.27 10.71 -2.38
N TYR A 63 -8.20 9.41 -2.07
CA TYR A 63 -7.08 8.83 -1.36
C TYR A 63 -5.76 8.91 -2.14
N PHE A 64 -5.84 8.94 -3.48
CA PHE A 64 -4.63 8.99 -4.32
C PHE A 64 -4.15 10.42 -4.58
N LYS A 65 -4.89 11.44 -4.14
CA LYS A 65 -4.47 12.83 -4.35
C LYS A 65 -3.15 13.12 -3.62
N PRO A 66 -2.27 13.96 -4.17
CA PRO A 66 -2.47 14.81 -5.36
C PRO A 66 -2.20 14.11 -6.71
N SER A 67 -2.00 12.80 -6.75
CA SER A 67 -1.83 12.07 -8.01
C SER A 67 -3.14 12.01 -8.79
N SER A 68 -3.03 12.10 -10.12
CA SER A 68 -4.16 11.88 -11.03
C SER A 68 -4.18 10.46 -11.60
N SER A 69 -3.22 9.63 -11.23
CA SER A 69 -3.16 8.24 -11.69
C SER A 69 -4.31 7.41 -11.12
N PRO A 70 -4.80 6.40 -11.87
CA PRO A 70 -5.89 5.54 -11.39
C PRO A 70 -5.43 4.45 -10.43
N PHE A 71 -4.20 4.49 -9.97
CA PHE A 71 -3.63 3.50 -9.05
C PHE A 71 -2.73 4.17 -8.02
N MET A 72 -2.47 3.45 -6.94
CA MET A 72 -1.44 3.80 -5.95
C MET A 72 -0.77 2.52 -5.48
N MET A 73 0.56 2.49 -5.50
CA MET A 73 1.34 1.36 -5.00
C MET A 73 1.70 1.58 -3.54
N ASN A 74 1.75 0.49 -2.79
CA ASN A 74 2.20 0.49 -1.39
C ASN A 74 3.43 -0.37 -1.29
N PHE A 75 4.48 0.15 -0.65
CA PHE A 75 5.71 -0.60 -0.39
C PHE A 75 5.91 -0.77 1.11
N ARG A 76 6.32 -1.98 1.50
CA ARG A 76 6.64 -2.33 2.88
C ARG A 76 8.04 -1.81 3.22
N VAL A 77 8.20 -1.21 4.39
CA VAL A 77 9.48 -0.66 4.86
C VAL A 77 9.70 -1.07 6.34
N GLU A 78 10.94 -0.98 6.81
CA GLU A 78 11.26 -1.38 8.20
C GLU A 78 11.14 -0.25 9.20
N ASN A 79 11.61 0.96 8.86
CA ASN A 79 11.62 2.10 9.78
C ASN A 79 11.10 3.32 9.04
N LEU A 80 9.79 3.50 9.05
CA LEU A 80 9.13 4.53 8.25
C LEU A 80 9.49 5.93 8.73
N GLU A 81 9.51 6.16 10.03
CA GLU A 81 9.76 7.49 10.57
C GLU A 81 11.13 8.01 10.12
N GLU A 82 12.15 7.16 10.24
CA GLU A 82 13.50 7.53 9.80
C GLU A 82 13.56 7.66 8.28
N LEU A 83 12.92 6.75 7.54
CA LEU A 83 12.92 6.79 6.09
C LEU A 83 12.31 8.09 5.57
N LEU A 84 11.19 8.53 6.14
CA LEU A 84 10.56 9.79 5.71
C LEU A 84 11.50 10.99 5.92
N LYS A 85 12.24 11.01 7.03
CA LYS A 85 13.24 12.06 7.29
C LYS A 85 14.36 12.04 6.24
N VAL A 86 14.89 10.86 5.94
CA VAL A 86 15.94 10.68 4.95
C VAL A 86 15.46 11.10 3.56
N LEU A 87 14.26 10.68 3.17
CA LEU A 87 13.70 11.04 1.87
C LEU A 87 13.48 12.54 1.74
N ALA A 88 13.00 13.20 2.80
CA ALA A 88 12.86 14.65 2.80
C ALA A 88 14.22 15.35 2.62
N GLN A 89 15.28 14.85 3.24
CA GLN A 89 16.63 15.35 3.07
C GLN A 89 17.16 15.14 1.64
N GLU A 90 16.70 14.09 0.98
CA GLU A 90 17.04 13.82 -0.42
C GLU A 90 16.22 14.64 -1.42
N GLY A 91 15.34 15.50 -0.93
CA GLY A 91 14.51 16.37 -1.78
C GLY A 91 13.24 15.71 -2.28
N ILE A 92 12.85 14.56 -1.73
CA ILE A 92 11.61 13.86 -2.12
C ILE A 92 10.42 14.55 -1.44
N THR A 93 9.35 14.75 -2.21
CA THR A 93 8.11 15.34 -1.70
C THR A 93 7.38 14.35 -0.81
N VAL A 94 7.23 14.69 0.47
CA VAL A 94 6.41 13.94 1.42
C VAL A 94 5.00 14.54 1.42
N VAL A 95 3.99 13.69 1.30
CA VAL A 95 2.58 14.12 1.24
C VAL A 95 1.93 13.87 2.60
N GLY A 96 1.54 14.95 3.28
CA GLY A 96 0.89 14.87 4.59
C GLY A 96 1.81 14.38 5.70
N GLU A 97 1.21 13.87 6.75
CA GLU A 97 1.91 13.40 7.95
C GLU A 97 1.79 11.89 8.09
N MET A 98 2.75 11.28 8.79
CA MET A 98 2.71 9.86 9.10
C MET A 98 1.50 9.57 9.99
N GLU A 99 0.79 8.47 9.68
CA GLU A 99 -0.36 8.00 10.46
C GLU A 99 -0.05 6.63 11.06
N THR A 100 -0.54 6.39 12.27
CA THR A 100 -0.32 5.14 12.99
C THR A 100 -1.65 4.48 13.29
N TYR A 101 -1.74 3.19 12.96
CA TYR A 101 -2.91 2.34 13.20
C TYR A 101 -2.47 1.02 13.83
N ASP A 102 -3.43 0.18 14.20
CA ASP A 102 -3.15 -1.14 14.79
C ASP A 102 -2.35 -2.04 13.84
N TYR A 103 -2.53 -1.87 12.54
CA TYR A 103 -1.87 -2.69 11.51
C TYR A 103 -0.60 -2.04 10.95
N GLY A 104 -0.12 -0.96 11.54
CA GLY A 104 1.17 -0.36 11.20
C GLY A 104 1.15 1.13 11.04
N LYS A 105 2.27 1.64 10.52
CA LYS A 105 2.46 3.06 10.26
C LYS A 105 2.46 3.31 8.76
N PHE A 106 1.90 4.45 8.36
CA PHE A 106 1.75 4.82 6.95
C PHE A 106 2.29 6.23 6.70
N GLY A 107 2.97 6.40 5.58
CA GLY A 107 3.39 7.70 5.07
C GLY A 107 3.31 7.70 3.56
N TRP A 108 3.36 8.88 2.95
CA TRP A 108 3.15 9.03 1.51
C TRP A 108 4.19 9.95 0.90
N ILE A 109 4.61 9.63 -0.30
CA ILE A 109 5.56 10.40 -1.09
C ILE A 109 5.08 10.47 -2.54
N LEU A 110 5.72 11.33 -3.34
CA LEU A 110 5.51 11.38 -4.78
C LEU A 110 6.74 10.89 -5.52
N ASP A 111 6.54 10.10 -6.56
CA ASP A 111 7.60 9.71 -7.46
C ASP A 111 7.84 10.82 -8.54
N PRO A 112 8.84 10.65 -9.42
CA PRO A 112 9.12 11.67 -10.44
C PRO A 112 7.99 11.97 -11.41
N ASP A 113 7.07 11.01 -11.63
CA ASP A 113 5.90 11.17 -12.50
C ASP A 113 4.68 11.73 -11.75
N GLY A 114 4.84 12.06 -10.46
CA GLY A 114 3.75 12.56 -9.64
C GLY A 114 2.81 11.48 -9.10
N ASN A 115 3.17 10.20 -9.22
CA ASN A 115 2.40 9.14 -8.61
C ASN A 115 2.57 9.17 -7.10
N LYS A 116 1.46 9.04 -6.37
CA LYS A 116 1.50 8.91 -4.93
C LYS A 116 1.90 7.48 -4.57
N ILE A 117 2.87 7.35 -3.70
CA ILE A 117 3.34 6.07 -3.18
C ILE A 117 3.03 6.02 -1.69
N GLU A 118 2.39 4.96 -1.24
CA GLU A 118 2.18 4.69 0.18
C GLU A 118 3.33 3.83 0.69
N LEU A 119 3.94 4.27 1.79
CA LEU A 119 4.97 3.51 2.49
C LEU A 119 4.38 2.98 3.80
N TRP A 120 4.57 1.71 4.06
CA TRP A 120 3.93 1.01 5.17
C TRP A 120 4.97 0.27 6.01
N GLU A 121 5.05 0.62 7.29
CA GLU A 121 5.78 -0.16 8.28
C GLU A 121 4.77 -1.09 8.94
N PRO A 122 4.70 -2.37 8.53
CA PRO A 122 3.57 -3.21 8.89
C PRO A 122 3.66 -3.85 10.26
N LEU A 123 2.47 -4.15 10.79
CA LEU A 123 2.26 -5.07 11.90
C LEU A 123 1.36 -6.20 11.39
N ASP A 124 1.92 -7.09 10.55
CA ASP A 124 1.17 -8.15 9.87
C ASP A 124 0.41 -9.06 10.82
N GLU A 125 0.95 -9.32 12.00
CA GLU A 125 0.32 -10.17 13.00
C GLU A 125 -1.06 -9.68 13.43
N SER A 126 -1.33 -8.38 13.29
CA SER A 126 -2.66 -7.82 13.59
C SER A 126 -3.71 -8.22 12.56
N LEU A 127 -3.27 -8.73 11.39
CA LEU A 127 -4.13 -9.13 10.28
C LEU A 127 -4.38 -10.64 10.24
N LEU A 128 -3.72 -11.39 11.11
CA LEU A 128 -3.85 -12.86 11.16
C LEU A 128 -5.15 -13.32 11.80
#